data_80a017457b290b93d7731a3f04094fc9
#
_entry.id   80a017457b290b93d7731a3f04094fc9
#
_cell.length_a   1.000
_cell.length_b   1.000
_cell.length_c   1.000
_cell.angle_alpha   90.00
_cell.angle_beta   90.00
_cell.angle_gamma   90.00
#
_symmetry.space_group_name_H-M   'P 1'
#
loop_
_entity.id
_entity.type
_entity.pdbx_description
1 polymer ?
#
loop_
_entity_poly.entity_id
_entity_poly.type
_entity_poly.pdbx_seq_one_letter_code
_entity_poly.pdbx_strand_id
1 'polypeptide(L)'
;MRVFKFKNNNEHHVGHDIFSMKIEETKKINCIIINNPVQSNYLCVINHLVCKFEENKNIAHLIIASEDKHLKDISIFGGLNVGYEYDKEEIDENLEIDMVNIDKNREVDMLEEHFLIILPGGNIHIRLDEPQEKMILKISLGQQVI
;
A
#
# COMPACT_ATOMS: atom_id res chain seq x y z
N MET A 1 -7.91 -13.18 -9.11
CA MET A 1 -6.84 -12.33 -8.55
C MET A 1 -6.85 -10.99 -9.25
N ARG A 2 -6.77 -9.92 -8.50
CA ARG A 2 -6.89 -8.55 -9.03
C ARG A 2 -5.65 -7.68 -8.75
N VAL A 3 -4.63 -8.26 -8.18
CA VAL A 3 -3.36 -7.61 -7.94
C VAL A 3 -2.25 -8.49 -8.48
N PHE A 4 -1.32 -7.87 -9.22
CA PHE A 4 -0.21 -8.58 -9.85
C PHE A 4 1.10 -7.86 -9.57
N LYS A 5 2.14 -8.62 -9.28
CA LYS A 5 3.48 -8.10 -9.04
C LYS A 5 4.38 -8.52 -10.20
N PHE A 6 5.04 -7.54 -10.82
CA PHE A 6 5.94 -7.76 -11.95
C PHE A 6 7.31 -7.19 -11.65
N LYS A 7 8.34 -7.79 -12.25
CA LYS A 7 9.67 -7.23 -12.22
C LYS A 7 9.77 -6.03 -13.17
N ASN A 8 10.32 -4.93 -12.66
CA ASN A 8 10.52 -3.74 -13.46
C ASN A 8 11.78 -3.89 -14.30
N ASN A 9 11.65 -3.76 -15.62
CA ASN A 9 12.78 -3.83 -16.56
C ASN A 9 13.24 -2.45 -17.05
N ASN A 10 12.76 -1.39 -16.45
CA ASN A 10 13.10 0.00 -16.75
C ASN A 10 12.70 0.51 -18.14
N GLU A 11 11.96 -0.26 -18.92
CA GLU A 11 11.62 0.12 -20.30
C GLU A 11 10.29 0.86 -20.44
N HIS A 12 9.35 0.61 -19.52
CA HIS A 12 8.02 1.18 -19.63
C HIS A 12 7.52 1.70 -18.30
N HIS A 13 7.45 3.01 -18.20
CA HIS A 13 6.79 3.66 -17.09
C HIS A 13 5.49 4.29 -17.57
N VAL A 14 4.37 3.86 -17.02
CA VAL A 14 3.15 4.64 -17.10
C VAL A 14 3.44 5.96 -16.38
N GLY A 15 3.06 7.09 -16.98
CA GLY A 15 3.19 8.39 -16.34
C GLY A 15 2.68 8.31 -14.91
N HIS A 16 3.44 8.80 -13.95
CA HIS A 16 3.12 8.62 -12.54
C HIS A 16 3.13 9.94 -11.78
N ASP A 17 2.23 9.99 -10.82
CA ASP A 17 2.17 11.01 -9.80
C ASP A 17 2.69 10.45 -8.48
N ILE A 18 3.29 11.30 -7.67
CA ILE A 18 3.80 10.92 -6.36
C ILE A 18 2.88 11.52 -5.30
N PHE A 19 2.34 10.67 -4.45
CA PHE A 19 1.52 11.07 -3.32
C PHE A 19 2.27 10.76 -2.03
N SER A 20 2.22 11.70 -1.10
CA SER A 20 2.83 11.54 0.21
C SER A 20 1.76 11.73 1.27
N MET A 21 1.67 10.77 2.18
CA MET A 21 0.72 10.82 3.28
C MET A 21 1.48 10.67 4.59
N LYS A 22 1.33 11.68 5.46
CA LYS A 22 1.83 11.60 6.83
C LYS A 22 0.68 11.17 7.73
N ILE A 23 0.84 10.04 8.37
CA ILE A 23 -0.15 9.50 9.29
C ILE A 23 0.29 9.87 10.70
N GLU A 24 -0.56 10.62 11.41
CA GLU A 24 -0.38 10.97 12.81
C GLU A 24 -1.69 10.71 13.53
N GLU A 25 -1.72 9.70 14.39
CA GLU A 25 -2.93 9.29 15.09
C GLU A 25 -2.69 9.14 16.58
N THR A 26 -3.77 9.28 17.35
CA THR A 26 -3.73 9.05 18.81
C THR A 26 -3.76 7.56 19.12
N LYS A 27 -4.30 6.75 18.22
CA LYS A 27 -4.28 5.29 18.32
C LYS A 27 -3.24 4.74 17.37
N LYS A 28 -2.59 3.67 17.79
CA LYS A 28 -1.60 2.99 16.94
C LYS A 28 -2.29 2.23 15.83
N ILE A 29 -1.86 2.45 14.60
CA ILE A 29 -2.33 1.71 13.44
C ILE A 29 -1.43 0.52 13.16
N ASN A 30 -1.99 -0.57 12.68
CA ASN A 30 -1.21 -1.76 12.31
C ASN A 30 -1.47 -2.23 10.88
N CYS A 31 -2.33 -1.54 10.14
CA CYS A 31 -2.64 -1.90 8.77
C CYS A 31 -2.96 -0.68 7.94
N ILE A 32 -2.34 -0.59 6.76
CA ILE A 32 -2.69 0.39 5.73
C ILE A 32 -3.34 -0.38 4.60
N ILE A 33 -4.44 0.16 4.07
CA ILE A 33 -5.22 -0.48 3.02
C ILE A 33 -5.19 0.38 1.78
N ILE A 34 -4.82 -0.22 0.65
CA ILE A 34 -4.82 0.43 -0.66
C ILE A 34 -5.78 -0.34 -1.55
N ASN A 35 -6.80 0.34 -2.04
CA ASN A 35 -7.88 -0.28 -2.79
C ASN A 35 -8.12 0.45 -4.11
N ASN A 36 -8.23 -0.31 -5.21
CA ASN A 36 -8.76 0.22 -6.45
C ASN A 36 -10.26 -0.15 -6.48
N PRO A 37 -11.18 0.86 -6.44
CA PRO A 37 -12.61 0.58 -6.31
C PRO A 37 -13.14 -0.33 -7.43
N VAL A 38 -14.12 -1.16 -7.10
CA VAL A 38 -14.72 -2.11 -8.05
C VAL A 38 -15.27 -1.40 -9.30
N GLN A 39 -15.83 -0.20 -9.13
CA GLN A 39 -16.40 0.58 -10.21
C GLN A 39 -15.39 1.45 -10.96
N SER A 40 -14.12 1.33 -10.66
CA SER A 40 -13.07 2.10 -11.33
C SER A 40 -12.98 1.73 -12.82
N ASN A 41 -12.74 2.74 -13.67
CA ASN A 41 -12.48 2.55 -15.09
C ASN A 41 -10.97 2.48 -15.40
N TYR A 42 -10.14 2.38 -14.37
CA TYR A 42 -8.70 2.40 -14.50
C TYR A 42 -8.08 1.17 -13.86
N LEU A 43 -7.01 0.66 -14.47
CA LEU A 43 -6.04 -0.11 -13.71
C LEU A 43 -5.03 0.89 -13.11
N CYS A 44 -4.53 0.57 -11.95
CA CYS A 44 -3.54 1.38 -11.27
C CYS A 44 -2.20 0.66 -11.25
N VAL A 45 -1.13 1.40 -11.53
CA VAL A 45 0.24 0.89 -11.51
C VAL A 45 0.98 1.57 -10.38
N ILE A 46 1.42 0.81 -9.38
CA ILE A 46 2.25 1.34 -8.30
C ILE A 46 3.70 1.00 -8.60
N ASN A 47 4.51 2.02 -8.84
CA ASN A 47 5.93 1.87 -9.16
C ASN A 47 6.81 1.90 -7.91
N HIS A 48 6.43 2.68 -6.91
CA HIS A 48 7.13 2.78 -5.64
C HIS A 48 6.14 2.84 -4.50
N LEU A 49 6.46 2.13 -3.45
CA LEU A 49 5.66 2.10 -2.23
C LEU A 49 6.63 2.26 -1.05
N VAL A 50 6.81 3.50 -0.61
CA VAL A 50 7.84 3.86 0.35
C VAL A 50 7.23 4.09 1.72
N CYS A 51 7.80 3.44 2.72
CA CYS A 51 7.40 3.60 4.11
C CYS A 51 8.56 4.13 4.95
N LYS A 52 8.22 4.97 5.93
CA LYS A 52 9.16 5.47 6.93
C LYS A 52 8.49 5.48 8.29
N PHE A 53 9.13 4.86 9.26
CA PHE A 53 8.67 4.83 10.66
C PHE A 53 9.58 5.66 11.54
N GLU A 54 9.01 6.56 12.33
CA GLU A 54 9.77 7.48 13.17
C GLU A 54 9.95 6.99 14.61
N GLU A 55 9.11 6.03 15.05
CA GLU A 55 9.12 5.56 16.44
C GLU A 55 10.03 4.38 16.67
N ASN A 56 9.95 3.36 15.84
CA ASN A 56 10.65 2.08 15.99
C ASN A 56 11.00 1.48 14.64
N LYS A 57 11.95 0.57 14.63
CA LYS A 57 12.10 -0.34 13.49
C LYS A 57 10.85 -1.21 13.39
N ASN A 58 10.55 -1.68 12.20
CA ASN A 58 9.33 -2.44 11.95
C ASN A 58 9.56 -3.50 10.87
N ILE A 59 8.66 -4.45 10.83
CA ILE A 59 8.53 -5.37 9.70
C ILE A 59 7.18 -5.06 9.04
N ALA A 60 7.23 -4.73 7.76
CA ALA A 60 6.03 -4.46 6.97
C ALA A 60 5.76 -5.63 6.04
N HIS A 61 4.53 -6.12 6.08
CA HIS A 61 4.07 -7.22 5.23
C HIS A 61 3.18 -6.68 4.13
N LEU A 62 3.51 -6.97 2.88
CA LEU A 62 2.70 -6.60 1.74
C LEU A 62 1.80 -7.78 1.38
N ILE A 63 0.51 -7.57 1.46
CA ILE A 63 -0.48 -8.63 1.39
C ILE A 63 -1.53 -8.30 0.34
N ILE A 64 -1.83 -9.26 -0.55
CA ILE A 64 -3.02 -9.19 -1.40
C ILE A 64 -4.18 -9.69 -0.56
N ALA A 65 -5.18 -8.83 -0.35
CA ALA A 65 -6.28 -9.11 0.54
C ALA A 65 -7.60 -9.19 -0.19
N SER A 66 -8.57 -9.82 0.43
CA SER A 66 -9.96 -9.74 0.02
C SER A 66 -10.49 -8.33 0.26
N GLU A 67 -11.55 -7.95 -0.46
CA GLU A 67 -12.13 -6.62 -0.37
C GLU A 67 -12.57 -6.29 1.05
N ASP A 68 -12.12 -5.13 1.55
CA ASP A 68 -12.58 -4.58 2.82
C ASP A 68 -13.74 -3.63 2.58
N LYS A 69 -14.86 -3.92 3.23
CA LYS A 69 -16.09 -3.14 3.07
C LYS A 69 -16.11 -1.87 3.91
N HIS A 70 -15.22 -1.72 4.86
CA HIS A 70 -15.23 -0.61 5.84
C HIS A 70 -13.85 -0.01 5.99
N LEU A 71 -13.46 0.83 5.03
CA LEU A 71 -12.25 1.64 5.16
C LEU A 71 -12.54 2.86 6.02
N LYS A 72 -11.71 3.09 7.03
CA LYS A 72 -11.75 4.31 7.86
C LYS A 72 -10.70 5.30 7.37
N ASP A 73 -10.98 6.58 7.56
CA ASP A 73 -10.04 7.66 7.27
C ASP A 73 -9.44 7.56 5.86
N ILE A 74 -10.34 7.46 4.87
CA ILE A 74 -9.97 7.25 3.48
C ILE A 74 -9.45 8.54 2.87
N SER A 75 -8.28 8.46 2.24
CA SER A 75 -7.75 9.45 1.30
C SER A 75 -7.81 8.88 -0.11
N ILE A 76 -8.07 9.75 -1.09
CA ILE A 76 -8.13 9.33 -2.49
C ILE A 76 -6.92 9.89 -3.22
N PHE A 77 -6.12 8.99 -3.79
CA PHE A 77 -4.94 9.35 -4.58
C PHE A 77 -5.04 8.73 -5.97
N GLY A 78 -5.23 9.58 -7.00
CA GLY A 78 -5.29 9.11 -8.38
C GLY A 78 -6.29 7.96 -8.61
N GLY A 79 -7.45 8.01 -7.96
CA GLY A 79 -8.46 6.97 -8.06
C GLY A 79 -8.29 5.79 -7.09
N LEU A 80 -7.15 5.67 -6.41
CA LEU A 80 -6.97 4.70 -5.33
C LEU A 80 -7.53 5.24 -4.02
N ASN A 81 -8.20 4.39 -3.28
CA ASN A 81 -8.56 4.66 -1.90
C ASN A 81 -7.43 4.16 -1.00
N VAL A 82 -6.95 5.02 -0.12
CA VAL A 82 -5.94 4.68 0.88
C VAL A 82 -6.52 4.96 2.26
N GLY A 83 -6.60 3.94 3.07
CA GLY A 83 -7.10 4.04 4.43
C GLY A 83 -6.20 3.28 5.40
N TYR A 84 -6.57 3.29 6.67
CA TYR A 84 -5.84 2.54 7.68
C TYR A 84 -6.76 2.03 8.77
N GLU A 85 -6.32 1.01 9.48
CA GLU A 85 -7.06 0.39 10.57
C GLU A 85 -6.19 0.22 11.80
N TYR A 86 -6.87 0.22 12.95
CA TYR A 86 -6.29 -0.04 14.26
C TYR A 86 -6.56 -1.50 14.65
N ASP A 87 -5.58 -2.16 15.25
CA ASP A 87 -5.76 -3.50 15.83
C ASP A 87 -6.42 -4.51 14.89
N LYS A 88 -6.07 -4.44 13.61
CA LYS A 88 -6.62 -5.39 12.64
C LYS A 88 -6.11 -6.79 12.92
N GLU A 89 -7.05 -7.73 13.02
CA GLU A 89 -6.73 -9.13 13.17
C GLU A 89 -6.28 -9.75 11.84
N GLU A 90 -5.48 -10.80 11.93
CA GLU A 90 -5.02 -11.55 10.78
C GLU A 90 -6.16 -12.33 10.14
N ILE A 91 -6.26 -12.24 8.81
CA ILE A 91 -7.24 -13.00 8.03
C ILE A 91 -6.49 -14.07 7.23
N ASP A 92 -6.86 -15.34 7.43
CA ASP A 92 -6.19 -16.49 6.83
C ASP A 92 -6.25 -16.55 5.29
N GLU A 93 -7.17 -15.84 4.67
CA GLU A 93 -7.38 -15.84 3.22
C GLU A 93 -6.45 -14.90 2.45
N ASN A 94 -5.56 -14.22 3.14
CA ASN A 94 -4.68 -13.24 2.54
C ASN A 94 -3.40 -13.87 2.03
N LEU A 95 -2.91 -13.38 0.90
CA LEU A 95 -1.66 -13.83 0.31
C LEU A 95 -0.56 -12.81 0.55
N GLU A 96 0.43 -13.15 1.38
CA GLU A 96 1.62 -12.32 1.56
C GLU A 96 2.52 -12.45 0.34
N ILE A 97 2.86 -11.31 -0.28
CA ILE A 97 3.71 -11.25 -1.46
C ILE A 97 5.09 -10.67 -1.17
N ASP A 98 5.26 -10.01 -0.04
CA ASP A 98 6.56 -9.50 0.38
C ASP A 98 6.57 -9.22 1.89
N MET A 99 7.79 -9.22 2.45
CA MET A 99 8.04 -8.88 3.84
C MET A 99 9.34 -8.08 3.90
N VAL A 100 9.29 -6.88 4.47
CA VAL A 100 10.42 -5.95 4.45
C VAL A 100 10.74 -5.47 5.85
N ASN A 101 12.03 -5.55 6.22
CA ASN A 101 12.55 -4.97 7.45
C ASN A 101 12.85 -3.49 7.21
N ILE A 102 12.32 -2.63 8.05
CA ILE A 102 12.46 -1.18 7.92
C ILE A 102 13.06 -0.64 9.22
N ASP A 103 14.27 -0.07 9.13
CA ASP A 103 14.92 0.57 10.25
C ASP A 103 14.28 1.91 10.57
N LYS A 104 14.39 2.32 11.84
CA LYS A 104 13.87 3.60 12.31
C LYS A 104 14.43 4.76 11.48
N ASN A 105 13.57 5.69 11.08
CA ASN A 105 13.90 6.90 10.32
C ASN A 105 14.49 6.65 8.93
N ARG A 106 14.36 5.44 8.40
CA ARG A 106 14.82 5.10 7.05
C ARG A 106 13.64 4.98 6.09
N GLU A 107 13.74 5.62 4.95
CA GLU A 107 12.79 5.42 3.86
C GLU A 107 13.13 4.13 3.11
N VAL A 108 12.17 3.24 3.00
CA VAL A 108 12.34 1.96 2.29
C VAL A 108 11.23 1.76 1.28
N ASP A 109 11.62 1.49 0.04
CA ASP A 109 10.69 1.12 -1.01
C ASP A 109 10.39 -0.38 -0.89
N MET A 110 9.15 -0.71 -0.59
CA MET A 110 8.74 -2.11 -0.42
C MET A 110 8.73 -2.89 -1.73
N LEU A 111 8.69 -2.21 -2.87
CA LEU A 111 8.63 -2.87 -4.17
C LEU A 111 10.01 -3.10 -4.80
N GLU A 112 11.00 -2.27 -4.42
CA GLU A 112 12.36 -2.35 -4.97
C GLU A 112 12.37 -2.37 -6.51
N GLU A 113 12.67 -3.52 -7.10
CA GLU A 113 12.75 -3.71 -8.56
C GLU A 113 11.43 -4.15 -9.18
N HIS A 114 10.34 -4.09 -8.43
CA HIS A 114 9.04 -4.55 -8.87
C HIS A 114 8.04 -3.42 -8.97
N PHE A 115 6.95 -3.67 -9.66
CA PHE A 115 5.79 -2.80 -9.66
C PHE A 115 4.52 -3.65 -9.49
N LEU A 116 3.45 -3.00 -9.04
CA LEU A 116 2.16 -3.66 -8.87
C LEU A 116 1.16 -3.12 -9.88
N ILE A 117 0.35 -4.01 -10.42
CA ILE A 117 -0.85 -3.64 -11.15
C ILE A 117 -2.04 -4.02 -10.30
N ILE A 118 -2.92 -3.05 -10.07
CA ILE A 118 -4.15 -3.24 -9.30
C ILE A 118 -5.34 -3.02 -10.22
N LEU A 119 -6.05 -4.08 -10.52
CA LEU A 119 -7.29 -4.03 -11.27
C LEU A 119 -8.44 -3.51 -10.39
N PRO A 120 -9.54 -3.04 -11.00
CA PRO A 120 -10.72 -2.67 -10.21
C PRO A 120 -11.14 -3.78 -9.26
N GLY A 121 -11.36 -3.44 -8.00
CA GLY A 121 -11.66 -4.39 -6.93
C GLY A 121 -10.42 -5.00 -6.27
N GLY A 122 -9.22 -4.68 -6.76
CA GLY A 122 -7.97 -5.14 -6.14
C GLY A 122 -7.71 -4.43 -4.82
N ASN A 123 -7.10 -5.15 -3.89
CA ASN A 123 -6.90 -4.68 -2.52
C ASN A 123 -5.55 -5.14 -1.99
N ILE A 124 -4.78 -4.19 -1.45
CA ILE A 124 -3.48 -4.46 -0.84
C ILE A 124 -3.51 -3.99 0.59
N HIS A 125 -2.96 -4.80 1.48
CA HIS A 125 -2.70 -4.41 2.86
C HIS A 125 -1.21 -4.30 3.10
N ILE A 126 -0.80 -3.23 3.78
CA ILE A 126 0.52 -3.12 4.40
C ILE A 126 0.30 -3.35 5.89
N ARG A 127 0.71 -4.51 6.36
CA ARG A 127 0.54 -4.88 7.77
C ARG A 127 1.83 -4.69 8.51
N LEU A 128 1.74 -4.12 9.69
CA LEU A 128 2.88 -3.80 10.53
C LEU A 128 2.93 -4.74 11.73
N ASP A 129 4.11 -5.29 12.02
CA ASP A 129 4.31 -6.09 13.23
C ASP A 129 4.19 -5.22 14.49
N GLU A 130 4.77 -4.00 14.43
CA GLU A 130 4.67 -3.04 15.52
C GLU A 130 3.72 -1.92 15.14
N PRO A 131 2.58 -1.77 15.84
CA PRO A 131 1.66 -0.67 15.57
C PRO A 131 2.33 0.70 15.72
N GLN A 132 1.93 1.65 14.89
CA GLN A 132 2.55 2.97 14.82
C GLN A 132 1.50 4.08 15.00
N GLU A 133 1.88 5.16 15.72
CA GLU A 133 1.10 6.40 15.77
C GLU A 133 1.51 7.36 14.65
N LYS A 134 2.76 7.28 14.22
CA LYS A 134 3.32 8.17 13.21
C LYS A 134 4.08 7.39 12.16
N MET A 135 3.75 7.63 10.90
CA MET A 135 4.51 7.09 9.78
C MET A 135 4.29 7.94 8.54
N ILE A 136 5.19 7.79 7.58
CA ILE A 136 5.07 8.42 6.27
C ILE A 136 4.93 7.33 5.23
N LEU A 137 3.94 7.48 4.36
CA LEU A 137 3.71 6.62 3.21
C LEU A 137 3.82 7.46 1.94
N LYS A 138 4.63 7.01 0.99
CA LYS A 138 4.74 7.63 -0.33
C LYS A 138 4.40 6.60 -1.40
N ILE A 139 3.51 6.96 -2.30
CA ILE A 139 3.08 6.09 -3.39
C ILE A 139 3.38 6.78 -4.71
N SER A 140 4.14 6.11 -5.58
CA SER A 140 4.33 6.53 -6.96
C SER A 140 3.38 5.71 -7.84
N LEU A 141 2.44 6.38 -8.48
CA LEU A 141 1.25 5.79 -9.05
C LEU A 141 1.00 6.31 -10.46
N GLY A 142 0.67 5.41 -11.37
CA GLY A 142 0.13 5.72 -12.68
C GLY A 142 -1.22 5.07 -12.87
N GLN A 143 -1.98 5.58 -13.84
CA GLN A 143 -3.29 5.04 -14.21
C GLN A 143 -3.34 4.75 -15.70
N GLN A 144 -4.07 3.72 -16.06
CA GLN A 144 -4.34 3.41 -17.44
C GLN A 144 -5.82 3.07 -17.59
N VAL A 145 -6.49 3.69 -18.56
CA VAL A 145 -7.89 3.42 -18.86
C VAL A 145 -8.02 1.99 -19.39
N ILE A 146 -8.99 1.30 -18.86
CA ILE A 146 -9.28 -0.07 -19.29
C ILE A 146 -10.18 -0.05 -20.55
#